data_ea4ab2c119f6b4a911822431f1b4743c
#
_entry.id   ea4ab2c119f6b4a911822431f1b4743c
#
_cell.length_a   1.000
_cell.length_b   1.000
_cell.length_c   1.000
_cell.angle_alpha   90.00
_cell.angle_beta   90.00
_cell.angle_gamma   90.00
#
_symmetry.space_group_name_H-M   'P 1'
#
loop_
_entity.id
_entity.type
_entity.pdbx_description
1 polymer ?
#
loop_
_entity_poly.entity_id
_entity_poly.type
_entity_poly.pdbx_seq_one_letter_code
_entity_poly.pdbx_strand_id
1 'polypeptide(L)'
;MIFSELYSAYYNTVAKIMEAAFNPEATEKDLQRCVMEEAFSESVLTILPALKSGKWPLLHEDLSPVLLHKPTMPLTNLEKRWLKAIAEDPRVKLFGAKFPELDDVEPLFTRDDYKIYDQYSDGDPFEDEAYIEHFRLMLSAIQSDRPVQMTMVNRHGRKVRVRFYPKGFEYSLKDDKIRILAAGCKFRQFNLGRVLSCDFYNGRGPWREKPKAERRKNLTLLITDERNALERAMLHFAHFEKQAERTDDGRYTLRLKYYENDETEIVIRVLSFGPYVKVLEPESFVNLIKERLISQKSCELK
;
A
#
# COMPACT_ATOMS: atom_id res chain seq x y z
N MET A 1 2.97 -7.07 -12.98
CA MET A 1 3.54 -8.35 -13.45
C MET A 1 4.83 -8.63 -12.73
N ILE A 2 5.05 -9.90 -12.31
CA ILE A 2 6.11 -10.23 -11.34
C ILE A 2 7.45 -10.56 -12.01
N PHE A 3 7.45 -11.14 -13.22
CA PHE A 3 8.67 -11.77 -13.73
C PHE A 3 9.25 -11.23 -15.03
N SER A 4 8.48 -10.72 -15.95
CA SER A 4 9.00 -10.14 -17.20
C SER A 4 8.00 -9.19 -17.80
N GLU A 5 8.27 -7.90 -17.68
CA GLU A 5 7.38 -6.88 -18.21
C GLU A 5 7.21 -7.00 -19.72
N LEU A 6 8.30 -7.24 -20.45
CA LEU A 6 8.26 -7.26 -21.91
C LEU A 6 7.45 -8.44 -22.46
N TYR A 7 7.82 -9.66 -22.09
CA TYR A 7 7.12 -10.86 -22.59
C TYR A 7 5.71 -10.96 -22.06
N SER A 8 5.50 -10.63 -20.79
CA SER A 8 4.17 -10.65 -20.19
C SER A 8 3.24 -9.61 -20.81
N ALA A 9 3.73 -8.42 -21.17
CA ALA A 9 2.93 -7.38 -21.83
C ALA A 9 2.41 -7.87 -23.17
N TYR A 10 3.26 -8.45 -24.02
CA TYR A 10 2.84 -8.95 -25.32
C TYR A 10 1.87 -10.14 -25.22
N TYR A 11 2.14 -11.10 -24.35
CA TYR A 11 1.24 -12.22 -24.12
C TYR A 11 -0.12 -11.75 -23.60
N ASN A 12 -0.14 -10.86 -22.64
CA ASN A 12 -1.38 -10.32 -22.08
C ASN A 12 -2.15 -9.53 -23.14
N THR A 13 -1.46 -8.74 -23.96
CA THR A 13 -2.08 -7.98 -25.03
C THR A 13 -2.76 -8.91 -26.04
N VAL A 14 -2.05 -9.94 -26.51
CA VAL A 14 -2.62 -10.92 -27.47
C VAL A 14 -3.78 -11.68 -26.82
N ALA A 15 -3.66 -12.11 -25.59
CA ALA A 15 -4.74 -12.77 -24.86
C ALA A 15 -5.98 -11.88 -24.74
N LYS A 16 -5.82 -10.59 -24.43
CA LYS A 16 -6.91 -9.61 -24.36
C LYS A 16 -7.57 -9.38 -25.71
N ILE A 17 -6.77 -9.28 -26.78
CA ILE A 17 -7.29 -9.20 -28.17
C ILE A 17 -8.14 -10.42 -28.48
N MET A 18 -7.63 -11.62 -28.18
CA MET A 18 -8.35 -12.87 -28.41
C MET A 18 -9.63 -12.93 -27.56
N GLU A 19 -9.58 -12.51 -26.29
CA GLU A 19 -10.76 -12.45 -25.44
C GLU A 19 -11.82 -11.49 -25.99
N ALA A 20 -11.42 -10.31 -26.43
CA ALA A 20 -12.31 -9.33 -27.07
C ALA A 20 -12.91 -9.89 -28.37
N ALA A 21 -12.14 -10.62 -29.16
CA ALA A 21 -12.58 -11.21 -30.40
C ALA A 21 -13.64 -12.34 -30.26
N PHE A 22 -13.81 -12.90 -29.04
CA PHE A 22 -14.92 -13.80 -28.71
C PHE A 22 -16.28 -13.09 -28.65
N ASN A 23 -16.32 -11.76 -28.60
CA ASN A 23 -17.54 -11.00 -28.71
C ASN A 23 -17.86 -10.80 -30.23
N PRO A 24 -18.98 -11.34 -30.75
CA PRO A 24 -19.35 -11.18 -32.15
C PRO A 24 -19.53 -9.75 -32.64
N GLU A 25 -19.76 -8.82 -31.70
CA GLU A 25 -19.93 -7.39 -31.98
C GLU A 25 -18.61 -6.60 -31.86
N ALA A 26 -17.50 -7.27 -31.57
CA ALA A 26 -16.20 -6.61 -31.44
C ALA A 26 -15.75 -6.02 -32.78
N THR A 27 -15.34 -4.77 -32.73
CA THR A 27 -14.83 -4.04 -33.88
C THR A 27 -13.30 -3.98 -33.85
N GLU A 28 -12.70 -3.69 -35.01
CA GLU A 28 -11.26 -3.45 -35.08
C GLU A 28 -10.79 -2.36 -34.09
N LYS A 29 -11.62 -1.36 -33.84
CA LYS A 29 -11.31 -0.30 -32.86
C LYS A 29 -11.23 -0.83 -31.46
N ASP A 30 -12.03 -1.82 -31.09
CA ASP A 30 -11.99 -2.45 -29.78
C ASP A 30 -10.70 -3.26 -29.60
N LEU A 31 -10.28 -3.97 -30.66
CA LEU A 31 -8.99 -4.69 -30.65
C LEU A 31 -7.79 -3.71 -30.59
N GLN A 32 -7.86 -2.58 -31.30
CA GLN A 32 -6.85 -1.52 -31.19
C GLN A 32 -6.76 -0.95 -29.77
N ARG A 33 -7.91 -0.73 -29.13
CA ARG A 33 -7.95 -0.26 -27.76
C ARG A 33 -7.27 -1.24 -26.79
N CYS A 34 -7.48 -2.55 -26.93
CA CYS A 34 -6.77 -3.56 -26.14
C CYS A 34 -5.24 -3.42 -26.27
N VAL A 35 -4.74 -3.16 -27.48
CA VAL A 35 -3.29 -2.96 -27.67
C VAL A 35 -2.81 -1.69 -26.97
N MET A 36 -3.56 -0.60 -27.07
CA MET A 36 -3.19 0.69 -26.46
C MET A 36 -3.21 0.64 -24.93
N GLU A 37 -4.09 -0.16 -24.34
CA GLU A 37 -4.23 -0.28 -22.89
C GLU A 37 -3.21 -1.23 -22.26
N GLU A 38 -2.80 -2.29 -22.98
CA GLU A 38 -2.02 -3.39 -22.43
C GLU A 38 -0.56 -3.44 -22.96
N ALA A 39 -0.25 -2.72 -24.02
CA ALA A 39 1.09 -2.71 -24.63
C ALA A 39 1.61 -1.30 -24.86
N PHE A 40 2.81 -1.20 -25.40
CA PHE A 40 3.38 0.07 -25.85
C PHE A 40 2.61 0.59 -27.08
N SER A 41 2.44 1.90 -27.20
CA SER A 41 1.67 2.54 -28.26
C SER A 41 2.12 2.12 -29.68
N GLU A 42 3.41 1.92 -29.87
CA GLU A 42 3.98 1.45 -31.16
C GLU A 42 3.58 0.00 -31.48
N SER A 43 3.16 -0.78 -30.52
CA SER A 43 2.76 -2.18 -30.71
C SER A 43 1.49 -2.32 -31.55
N VAL A 44 0.68 -1.26 -31.67
CA VAL A 44 -0.47 -1.21 -32.59
C VAL A 44 -0.02 -1.43 -34.06
N LEU A 45 1.16 -0.91 -34.42
CA LEU A 45 1.71 -1.02 -35.76
C LEU A 45 2.24 -2.43 -36.09
N THR A 46 2.40 -3.28 -35.09
CA THR A 46 2.99 -4.64 -35.27
C THR A 46 2.02 -5.75 -34.93
N ILE A 47 1.34 -5.71 -33.80
CA ILE A 47 0.50 -6.81 -33.31
C ILE A 47 -0.73 -7.01 -34.22
N LEU A 48 -1.54 -5.96 -34.40
CA LEU A 48 -2.76 -6.09 -35.21
C LEU A 48 -2.49 -6.43 -36.69
N PRO A 49 -1.52 -5.80 -37.37
CA PRO A 49 -1.16 -6.22 -38.72
C PRO A 49 -0.69 -7.67 -38.79
N ALA A 50 0.06 -8.17 -37.80
CA ALA A 50 0.50 -9.55 -37.76
C ALA A 50 -0.66 -10.55 -37.61
N LEU A 51 -1.66 -10.20 -36.80
CA LEU A 51 -2.89 -10.99 -36.62
C LEU A 51 -3.76 -10.96 -37.90
N LYS A 52 -3.97 -9.79 -38.48
CA LYS A 52 -4.80 -9.61 -39.70
C LYS A 52 -4.17 -10.20 -40.97
N SER A 53 -2.86 -10.17 -41.13
CA SER A 53 -2.16 -10.71 -42.27
C SER A 53 -2.01 -12.24 -42.27
N GLY A 54 -2.49 -12.89 -41.21
CA GLY A 54 -2.31 -14.33 -41.02
C GLY A 54 -0.87 -14.75 -40.67
N LYS A 55 0.03 -13.77 -40.44
CA LYS A 55 1.38 -14.04 -39.92
C LYS A 55 1.32 -14.74 -38.57
N TRP A 56 0.35 -14.33 -37.75
CA TRP A 56 -0.05 -15.03 -36.54
C TRP A 56 -1.48 -15.54 -36.73
N PRO A 57 -1.69 -16.83 -37.03
CA PRO A 57 -3.00 -17.35 -37.39
C PRO A 57 -3.92 -17.56 -36.20
N LEU A 58 -4.20 -16.50 -35.47
CA LEU A 58 -5.05 -16.52 -34.28
C LEU A 58 -6.43 -15.88 -34.52
N LEU A 59 -6.57 -15.07 -35.57
CA LEU A 59 -7.83 -14.50 -36.02
C LEU A 59 -8.15 -14.89 -37.45
N HIS A 60 -9.43 -15.06 -37.74
CA HIS A 60 -9.94 -15.13 -39.08
C HIS A 60 -10.04 -13.73 -39.74
N GLU A 61 -10.30 -13.65 -41.04
CA GLU A 61 -10.44 -12.38 -41.76
C GLU A 61 -11.58 -11.51 -41.22
N ASP A 62 -12.62 -12.12 -40.68
CA ASP A 62 -13.76 -11.46 -40.03
C ASP A 62 -13.49 -11.05 -38.58
N LEU A 63 -12.25 -11.13 -38.12
CA LEU A 63 -11.79 -10.87 -36.75
C LEU A 63 -12.29 -11.88 -35.71
N SER A 64 -12.97 -12.95 -36.09
CA SER A 64 -13.34 -14.01 -35.14
C SER A 64 -12.10 -14.82 -34.71
N PRO A 65 -12.08 -15.34 -33.46
CA PRO A 65 -10.94 -16.10 -32.97
C PRO A 65 -10.88 -17.51 -33.60
N VAL A 66 -9.68 -17.96 -33.89
CA VAL A 66 -9.44 -19.36 -34.30
C VAL A 66 -9.52 -20.30 -33.09
N LEU A 67 -9.31 -19.77 -31.88
CA LEU A 67 -9.38 -20.56 -30.64
C LEU A 67 -10.84 -20.95 -30.34
N LEU A 68 -11.02 -22.17 -29.84
CA LEU A 68 -12.34 -22.68 -29.43
C LEU A 68 -12.78 -22.12 -28.07
N HIS A 69 -11.83 -21.70 -27.23
CA HIS A 69 -12.07 -21.18 -25.89
C HIS A 69 -11.24 -19.91 -25.65
N LYS A 70 -11.74 -19.05 -24.78
CA LYS A 70 -10.99 -17.88 -24.34
C LYS A 70 -9.61 -18.28 -23.85
N PRO A 71 -8.55 -17.49 -24.19
CA PRO A 71 -7.21 -17.79 -23.74
C PRO A 71 -7.12 -17.70 -22.23
N THR A 72 -6.43 -18.63 -21.61
CA THR A 72 -6.04 -18.60 -20.22
C THR A 72 -4.55 -18.34 -20.13
N MET A 73 -4.14 -17.57 -19.14
CA MET A 73 -2.73 -17.30 -18.86
C MET A 73 -2.31 -18.09 -17.61
N PRO A 74 -2.02 -19.40 -17.76
CA PRO A 74 -1.63 -20.21 -16.61
C PRO A 74 -0.29 -19.73 -16.08
N LEU A 75 -0.20 -19.68 -14.76
CA LEU A 75 1.05 -19.33 -14.10
C LEU A 75 2.13 -20.36 -14.39
N THR A 76 3.34 -19.89 -14.65
CA THR A 76 4.52 -20.75 -14.73
C THR A 76 4.82 -21.39 -13.36
N ASN A 77 5.60 -22.45 -13.34
CA ASN A 77 5.98 -23.10 -12.09
C ASN A 77 6.73 -22.13 -11.14
N LEU A 78 7.57 -21.25 -11.71
CA LEU A 78 8.29 -20.25 -10.93
C LEU A 78 7.32 -19.23 -10.30
N GLU A 79 6.33 -18.75 -11.05
CA GLU A 79 5.29 -17.84 -10.54
C GLU A 79 4.46 -18.51 -9.46
N LYS A 80 4.08 -19.77 -9.63
CA LYS A 80 3.36 -20.53 -8.59
C LYS A 80 4.17 -20.66 -7.31
N ARG A 81 5.45 -20.98 -7.41
CA ARG A 81 6.37 -21.08 -6.25
C ARG A 81 6.53 -19.74 -5.53
N TRP A 82 6.61 -18.65 -6.28
CA TRP A 82 6.64 -17.30 -5.73
C TRP A 82 5.34 -16.95 -5.02
N LEU A 83 4.20 -17.16 -5.66
CA LEU A 83 2.88 -16.92 -5.04
C LEU A 83 2.66 -17.77 -3.80
N LYS A 84 3.16 -19.02 -3.79
CA LYS A 84 3.12 -19.87 -2.60
C LYS A 84 3.89 -19.23 -1.44
N ALA A 85 5.10 -18.74 -1.68
CA ALA A 85 5.89 -18.04 -0.67
C ALA A 85 5.18 -16.77 -0.14
N ILE A 86 4.53 -16.00 -1.00
CA ILE A 86 3.72 -14.83 -0.60
C ILE A 86 2.49 -15.27 0.21
N ALA A 87 1.79 -16.34 -0.22
CA ALA A 87 0.59 -16.84 0.44
C ALA A 87 0.85 -17.34 1.87
N GLU A 88 2.07 -17.71 2.18
CA GLU A 88 2.49 -18.11 3.53
C GLU A 88 2.69 -16.94 4.50
N ASP A 89 2.71 -15.69 3.99
CA ASP A 89 2.76 -14.50 4.85
C ASP A 89 1.48 -14.40 5.70
N PRO A 90 1.58 -14.27 7.03
CA PRO A 90 0.43 -14.16 7.92
C PRO A 90 -0.53 -13.03 7.55
N ARG A 91 -0.02 -11.94 6.97
CA ARG A 91 -0.83 -10.81 6.55
C ARG A 91 -1.76 -11.14 5.37
N VAL A 92 -1.34 -12.05 4.50
CA VAL A 92 -2.19 -12.54 3.40
C VAL A 92 -3.34 -13.39 3.94
N LYS A 93 -3.10 -14.17 4.99
CA LYS A 93 -4.12 -15.00 5.66
C LYS A 93 -5.27 -14.17 6.26
N LEU A 94 -5.02 -12.89 6.62
CA LEU A 94 -6.06 -11.98 7.11
C LEU A 94 -7.23 -11.86 6.13
N PHE A 95 -6.95 -11.83 4.84
CA PHE A 95 -7.97 -11.67 3.79
C PHE A 95 -8.79 -12.94 3.54
N GLY A 96 -8.42 -14.07 4.13
CA GLY A 96 -9.10 -15.35 3.91
C GLY A 96 -8.94 -15.89 2.50
N ALA A 97 -7.95 -15.41 1.75
CA ALA A 97 -7.65 -15.88 0.42
C ALA A 97 -7.25 -17.37 0.44
N LYS A 98 -7.79 -18.13 -0.51
CA LYS A 98 -7.45 -19.54 -0.71
C LYS A 98 -6.86 -19.70 -2.10
N PHE A 99 -5.78 -20.46 -2.19
CA PHE A 99 -5.05 -20.70 -3.42
C PHE A 99 -4.92 -22.21 -3.67
N PRO A 100 -6.04 -22.92 -3.98
CA PRO A 100 -6.02 -24.39 -4.12
C PRO A 100 -5.06 -24.85 -5.22
N GLU A 101 -4.81 -24.04 -6.23
CA GLU A 101 -3.84 -24.33 -7.29
C GLU A 101 -2.37 -24.36 -6.80
N LEU A 102 -2.13 -23.91 -5.57
CA LEU A 102 -0.80 -23.87 -4.96
C LEU A 102 -0.61 -24.92 -3.85
N ASP A 103 -1.57 -25.80 -3.60
CA ASP A 103 -1.50 -26.74 -2.49
C ASP A 103 -0.31 -27.69 -2.63
N ASP A 104 -0.04 -28.21 -3.82
CA ASP A 104 1.06 -29.12 -4.12
C ASP A 104 2.32 -28.39 -4.64
N VAL A 105 2.38 -27.06 -4.51
CA VAL A 105 3.50 -26.26 -4.98
C VAL A 105 4.47 -25.97 -3.83
N GLU A 106 5.75 -26.33 -4.01
CA GLU A 106 6.80 -25.95 -3.09
C GLU A 106 7.06 -24.43 -3.16
N PRO A 107 7.12 -23.70 -2.04
CA PRO A 107 7.40 -22.27 -2.03
C PRO A 107 8.79 -21.97 -2.59
N LEU A 108 8.97 -20.79 -3.18
CA LEU A 108 10.27 -20.37 -3.71
C LEU A 108 11.29 -20.15 -2.57
N PHE A 109 10.82 -19.68 -1.43
CA PHE A 109 11.57 -19.50 -0.19
C PHE A 109 10.59 -19.56 0.99
N THR A 110 11.12 -19.88 2.15
CA THR A 110 10.40 -19.94 3.42
C THR A 110 10.97 -18.92 4.41
N ARG A 111 10.36 -18.76 5.56
CA ARG A 111 10.88 -17.88 6.64
C ARG A 111 12.24 -18.35 7.18
N ASP A 112 12.54 -19.62 7.06
CA ASP A 112 13.78 -20.20 7.57
C ASP A 112 14.99 -19.89 6.67
N ASP A 113 14.75 -19.48 5.43
CA ASP A 113 15.79 -19.14 4.46
C ASP A 113 16.45 -17.77 4.71
N TYR A 114 15.89 -16.95 5.61
CA TYR A 114 16.42 -15.61 5.90
C TYR A 114 16.25 -15.23 7.38
N LYS A 115 17.16 -14.38 7.87
CA LYS A 115 17.12 -13.87 9.23
C LYS A 115 16.56 -12.46 9.23
N ILE A 116 15.53 -12.23 10.07
CA ILE A 116 15.02 -10.90 10.37
C ILE A 116 15.72 -10.42 11.63
N TYR A 117 16.58 -9.41 11.50
CA TYR A 117 17.33 -8.88 12.65
C TYR A 117 16.52 -7.94 13.53
N ASP A 118 15.63 -7.16 12.90
CA ASP A 118 14.78 -6.18 13.57
C ASP A 118 13.32 -6.62 13.53
N GLN A 119 12.97 -7.58 14.39
CA GLN A 119 11.56 -7.91 14.62
C GLN A 119 10.98 -6.91 15.64
N TYR A 120 9.89 -6.28 15.27
CA TYR A 120 9.12 -5.47 16.22
C TYR A 120 8.45 -6.39 17.22
N SER A 121 8.92 -6.35 18.47
CA SER A 121 8.35 -7.15 19.56
C SER A 121 6.91 -6.77 19.90
N ASP A 122 6.46 -5.62 19.40
CA ASP A 122 5.13 -5.05 19.65
C ASP A 122 4.29 -4.92 18.37
N GLY A 123 4.62 -5.63 17.30
CA GLY A 123 3.83 -5.75 16.08
C GLY A 123 2.43 -6.32 16.36
N ASP A 124 1.53 -6.21 15.39
CA ASP A 124 0.19 -6.77 15.53
C ASP A 124 0.23 -8.31 15.46
N PRO A 125 -0.65 -9.00 16.21
CA PRO A 125 -0.69 -10.46 16.27
C PRO A 125 -1.45 -11.03 15.07
N PHE A 126 -0.86 -11.04 13.88
CA PHE A 126 -1.51 -11.43 12.62
C PHE A 126 -1.98 -12.90 12.58
N GLU A 127 -1.51 -13.75 13.49
CA GLU A 127 -1.89 -15.16 13.58
C GLU A 127 -2.95 -15.42 14.67
N ASP A 128 -3.32 -14.41 15.47
CA ASP A 128 -4.35 -14.52 16.48
C ASP A 128 -5.74 -14.56 15.84
N GLU A 129 -6.56 -15.56 16.21
CA GLU A 129 -7.87 -15.76 15.62
C GLU A 129 -8.82 -14.58 15.84
N ALA A 130 -8.83 -14.00 17.04
CA ALA A 130 -9.68 -12.85 17.35
C ALA A 130 -9.25 -11.62 16.54
N TYR A 131 -7.93 -11.42 16.36
CA TYR A 131 -7.41 -10.36 15.49
C TYR A 131 -7.84 -10.55 14.03
N ILE A 132 -7.76 -11.77 13.51
CA ILE A 132 -8.19 -12.12 12.14
C ILE A 132 -9.69 -11.88 11.97
N GLU A 133 -10.51 -12.27 12.94
CA GLU A 133 -11.96 -12.01 12.92
C GLU A 133 -12.28 -10.53 12.92
N HIS A 134 -11.62 -9.73 13.78
CA HIS A 134 -11.76 -8.28 13.82
C HIS A 134 -11.37 -7.64 12.48
N PHE A 135 -10.26 -8.07 11.88
CA PHE A 135 -9.83 -7.59 10.56
C PHE A 135 -10.89 -7.86 9.50
N ARG A 136 -11.38 -9.10 9.41
CA ARG A 136 -12.37 -9.51 8.41
C ARG A 136 -13.71 -8.79 8.58
N LEU A 137 -14.17 -8.59 9.82
CA LEU A 137 -15.35 -7.79 10.07
C LEU A 137 -15.17 -6.35 9.61
N MET A 138 -14.03 -5.72 9.91
CA MET A 138 -13.73 -4.36 9.47
C MET A 138 -13.63 -4.28 7.95
N LEU A 139 -13.01 -5.27 7.30
CA LEU A 139 -12.93 -5.34 5.83
C LEU A 139 -14.33 -5.42 5.20
N SER A 140 -15.19 -6.29 5.73
CA SER A 140 -16.59 -6.41 5.28
C SER A 140 -17.36 -5.11 5.51
N ALA A 141 -17.13 -4.43 6.63
CA ALA A 141 -17.76 -3.15 6.94
C ALA A 141 -17.31 -2.03 5.98
N ILE A 142 -16.02 -2.02 5.60
CA ILE A 142 -15.49 -1.09 4.58
C ILE A 142 -16.15 -1.35 3.22
N GLN A 143 -16.17 -2.60 2.78
CA GLN A 143 -16.73 -2.99 1.48
C GLN A 143 -18.24 -2.71 1.36
N SER A 144 -18.98 -2.84 2.47
CA SER A 144 -20.42 -2.61 2.52
C SER A 144 -20.82 -1.21 2.99
N ASP A 145 -19.86 -0.32 3.24
CA ASP A 145 -20.05 1.03 3.83
C ASP A 145 -20.95 1.02 5.09
N ARG A 146 -20.80 0.00 5.92
CA ARG A 146 -21.59 -0.18 7.15
C ARG A 146 -20.87 0.33 8.37
N PRO A 147 -21.58 0.95 9.31
CA PRO A 147 -21.02 1.37 10.58
C PRO A 147 -20.75 0.18 11.51
N VAL A 148 -19.76 0.34 12.36
CA VAL A 148 -19.39 -0.64 13.38
C VAL A 148 -19.41 -0.03 14.77
N GLN A 149 -19.66 -0.88 15.77
CA GLN A 149 -19.44 -0.59 17.17
C GLN A 149 -18.26 -1.42 17.64
N MET A 150 -17.28 -0.78 18.24
CA MET A 150 -16.03 -1.39 18.65
C MET A 150 -15.74 -1.05 20.10
N THR A 151 -15.25 -2.03 20.87
CA THR A 151 -14.64 -1.82 22.18
C THR A 151 -13.13 -2.02 22.04
N MET A 152 -12.34 -1.08 22.53
CA MET A 152 -10.89 -1.12 22.45
C MET A 152 -10.23 -0.61 23.72
N VAL A 153 -8.95 -0.90 23.89
CA VAL A 153 -8.10 -0.31 24.93
C VAL A 153 -7.43 0.95 24.41
N ASN A 154 -7.64 2.09 25.06
CA ASN A 154 -6.98 3.32 24.67
C ASN A 154 -5.51 3.36 25.16
N ARG A 155 -4.76 4.42 24.80
CA ARG A 155 -3.36 4.60 25.20
C ARG A 155 -3.13 4.67 26.74
N HIS A 156 -4.19 4.88 27.51
CA HIS A 156 -4.14 4.95 28.97
C HIS A 156 -4.61 3.65 29.65
N GLY A 157 -4.76 2.56 28.88
CA GLY A 157 -5.21 1.26 29.40
C GLY A 157 -6.71 1.17 29.70
N ARG A 158 -7.50 2.19 29.37
CA ARG A 158 -8.95 2.20 29.66
C ARG A 158 -9.74 1.61 28.49
N LYS A 159 -10.74 0.78 28.80
CA LYS A 159 -11.70 0.29 27.81
C LYS A 159 -12.61 1.44 27.37
N VAL A 160 -12.71 1.64 26.08
CA VAL A 160 -13.59 2.64 25.46
C VAL A 160 -14.43 1.99 24.37
N ARG A 161 -15.70 2.39 24.28
CA ARG A 161 -16.61 1.96 23.23
C ARG A 161 -16.76 3.10 22.23
N VAL A 162 -16.60 2.78 20.95
CA VAL A 162 -16.66 3.76 19.86
C VAL A 162 -17.57 3.22 18.75
N ARG A 163 -18.28 4.12 18.10
CA ARG A 163 -19.08 3.83 16.90
C ARG A 163 -18.56 4.71 15.79
N PHE A 164 -18.38 4.11 14.60
CA PHE A 164 -17.77 4.84 13.47
C PHE A 164 -18.01 4.08 12.15
N TYR A 165 -17.73 4.74 11.03
CA TYR A 165 -17.65 4.13 9.72
C TYR A 165 -16.19 3.83 9.41
N PRO A 166 -15.78 2.57 9.27
CA PRO A 166 -14.44 2.24 8.79
C PRO A 166 -14.35 2.59 7.30
N LYS A 167 -13.26 3.26 6.89
CA LYS A 167 -13.08 3.76 5.52
C LYS A 167 -11.90 3.11 4.80
N GLY A 168 -11.04 2.43 5.51
CA GLY A 168 -9.89 1.75 4.95
C GLY A 168 -8.94 1.28 6.02
N PHE A 169 -7.91 0.58 5.58
CA PHE A 169 -6.78 0.21 6.41
C PHE A 169 -5.54 1.01 6.00
N GLU A 170 -4.72 1.31 6.96
CA GLU A 170 -3.37 1.81 6.80
C GLU A 170 -2.40 0.83 7.47
N TYR A 171 -1.42 0.34 6.72
CA TYR A 171 -0.37 -0.50 7.29
C TYR A 171 0.87 0.33 7.59
N SER A 172 1.30 0.32 8.85
CA SER A 172 2.54 0.94 9.28
C SER A 172 3.68 -0.07 9.17
N LEU A 173 4.48 0.06 8.11
CA LEU A 173 5.64 -0.80 7.91
C LEU A 173 6.65 -0.70 9.06
N LYS A 174 6.80 0.50 9.64
CA LYS A 174 7.70 0.77 10.77
C LYS A 174 7.28 0.04 12.04
N ASP A 175 5.98 0.00 12.34
CA ASP A 175 5.47 -0.53 13.60
C ASP A 175 4.93 -1.95 13.44
N ASP A 176 4.87 -2.47 12.21
CA ASP A 176 4.22 -3.72 11.82
C ASP A 176 2.78 -3.81 12.35
N LYS A 177 2.02 -2.73 12.15
CA LYS A 177 0.65 -2.57 12.68
C LYS A 177 -0.33 -2.12 11.63
N ILE A 178 -1.56 -2.62 11.74
CA ILE A 178 -2.69 -2.16 10.93
C ILE A 178 -3.51 -1.16 11.71
N ARG A 179 -3.79 -0.02 11.07
CA ARG A 179 -4.68 1.02 11.57
C ARG A 179 -5.95 1.06 10.74
N ILE A 180 -7.08 1.26 11.39
CA ILE A 180 -8.39 1.43 10.77
C ILE A 180 -8.64 2.91 10.61
N LEU A 181 -8.83 3.39 9.38
CA LEU A 181 -9.25 4.76 9.12
C LEU A 181 -10.74 4.91 9.44
N ALA A 182 -11.10 5.94 10.19
CA ALA A 182 -12.44 6.10 10.73
C ALA A 182 -13.10 7.41 10.29
N ALA A 183 -14.41 7.36 10.05
CA ALA A 183 -15.26 8.52 9.82
C ALA A 183 -16.50 8.49 10.74
N GLY A 184 -17.13 9.66 10.95
CA GLY A 184 -18.33 9.76 11.78
C GLY A 184 -18.09 9.72 13.30
N CYS A 185 -16.84 9.81 13.74
CA CYS A 185 -16.45 9.94 15.14
C CYS A 185 -15.31 10.95 15.29
N LYS A 186 -14.97 11.27 16.55
CA LYS A 186 -13.90 12.24 16.86
C LYS A 186 -12.47 11.77 16.53
N PHE A 187 -12.29 10.47 16.34
CA PHE A 187 -11.00 9.86 16.04
C PHE A 187 -10.87 9.60 14.54
N ARG A 188 -9.67 9.78 14.00
CA ARG A 188 -9.40 9.53 12.58
C ARG A 188 -8.96 8.11 12.30
N GLN A 189 -8.31 7.49 13.27
CA GLN A 189 -7.76 6.15 13.12
C GLN A 189 -7.71 5.41 14.45
N PHE A 190 -7.70 4.09 14.36
CA PHE A 190 -7.60 3.18 15.49
C PHE A 190 -6.59 2.07 15.18
N ASN A 191 -5.77 1.68 16.15
CA ASN A 191 -4.94 0.48 16.04
C ASN A 191 -5.82 -0.77 16.12
N LEU A 192 -5.76 -1.64 15.12
CA LEU A 192 -6.53 -2.88 15.09
C LEU A 192 -6.13 -3.82 16.23
N GLY A 193 -4.85 -3.94 16.56
CA GLY A 193 -4.35 -4.76 17.66
C GLY A 193 -4.82 -4.35 19.07
N ARG A 194 -5.52 -3.20 19.21
CA ARG A 194 -6.12 -2.78 20.47
C ARG A 194 -7.60 -3.05 20.59
N VAL A 195 -8.20 -3.67 19.57
CA VAL A 195 -9.61 -4.02 19.54
C VAL A 195 -9.85 -5.24 20.41
N LEU A 196 -10.84 -5.14 21.30
CA LEU A 196 -11.28 -6.24 22.16
C LEU A 196 -12.51 -6.94 21.60
N SER A 197 -13.39 -6.17 20.98
CA SER A 197 -14.58 -6.69 20.30
C SER A 197 -15.08 -5.69 19.27
N CYS A 198 -15.66 -6.16 18.20
CA CYS A 198 -16.32 -5.34 17.20
C CYS A 198 -17.51 -6.07 16.60
N ASP A 199 -18.55 -5.31 16.26
CA ASP A 199 -19.77 -5.79 15.64
C ASP A 199 -20.32 -4.74 14.69
N PHE A 200 -21.14 -5.16 13.71
CA PHE A 200 -21.90 -4.23 12.91
C PHE A 200 -22.89 -3.45 13.77
N TYR A 201 -22.95 -2.17 13.56
CA TYR A 201 -23.92 -1.34 14.26
C TYR A 201 -25.16 -1.14 13.42
N ASN A 202 -26.32 -1.62 13.93
CA ASN A 202 -27.61 -1.55 13.25
C ASN A 202 -28.51 -0.39 13.74
N GLY A 203 -27.98 0.47 14.61
CA GLY A 203 -28.73 1.62 15.14
C GLY A 203 -28.76 2.79 14.17
N ARG A 204 -29.70 3.73 14.39
CA ARG A 204 -29.80 4.94 13.57
C ARG A 204 -28.59 5.87 13.83
N GLY A 205 -27.88 6.26 12.74
CA GLY A 205 -26.96 7.38 12.72
C GLY A 205 -27.71 8.63 12.24
N PRO A 206 -27.21 9.83 12.44
CA PRO A 206 -25.94 10.22 11.83
C PRO A 206 -24.92 10.59 12.88
N TRP A 207 -23.79 9.96 12.82
CA TRP A 207 -22.70 10.44 13.62
C TRP A 207 -21.97 11.50 12.82
N ARG A 208 -22.41 12.74 13.06
CA ARG A 208 -21.83 13.93 12.45
C ARG A 208 -20.69 14.50 13.30
N GLU A 209 -20.09 13.72 14.17
CA GLU A 209 -18.86 14.19 14.78
C GLU A 209 -17.80 14.24 13.68
N LYS A 210 -17.61 15.43 13.13
CA LYS A 210 -16.43 15.68 12.31
C LYS A 210 -15.21 15.41 13.19
N PRO A 211 -14.20 14.70 12.67
CA PRO A 211 -12.92 14.64 13.36
C PRO A 211 -12.54 16.06 13.78
N LYS A 212 -12.07 16.24 15.01
CA LYS A 212 -11.52 17.53 15.43
C LYS A 212 -10.63 17.99 14.28
N ALA A 213 -10.88 19.21 13.78
CA ALA A 213 -10.09 19.75 12.68
C ALA A 213 -8.64 19.80 13.15
N GLU A 214 -7.88 18.77 12.84
CA GLU A 214 -6.46 18.74 13.13
C GLU A 214 -5.81 19.78 12.23
N ARG A 215 -5.03 20.66 12.79
CA ARG A 215 -4.30 21.66 12.03
C ARG A 215 -3.28 20.94 11.17
N ARG A 216 -3.41 21.10 9.85
CA ARG A 216 -2.34 20.74 8.93
C ARG A 216 -1.21 21.73 9.10
N LYS A 217 -0.01 21.23 9.23
CA LYS A 217 1.23 21.99 9.31
C LYS A 217 2.11 21.64 8.12
N ASN A 218 2.94 22.58 7.71
CA ASN A 218 3.96 22.38 6.70
C ASN A 218 5.33 22.36 7.36
N LEU A 219 6.22 21.55 6.84
CA LEU A 219 7.60 21.45 7.26
C LEU A 219 8.50 21.48 6.03
N THR A 220 9.52 22.31 6.04
CA THR A 220 10.53 22.38 4.98
C THR A 220 11.85 21.89 5.53
N LEU A 221 12.40 20.87 4.89
CA LEU A 221 13.68 20.25 5.21
C LEU A 221 14.67 20.51 4.09
N LEU A 222 15.92 20.73 4.44
CA LEU A 222 17.04 20.73 3.51
C LEU A 222 17.81 19.42 3.70
N ILE A 223 18.03 18.71 2.61
CA ILE A 223 18.70 17.41 2.61
C ILE A 223 20.01 17.53 1.83
N THR A 224 21.10 17.15 2.50
CA THR A 224 22.39 16.91 1.86
C THR A 224 22.44 15.42 1.52
N ASP A 225 22.45 15.09 0.22
CA ASP A 225 22.31 13.71 -0.23
C ASP A 225 23.62 12.93 -0.14
N GLU A 226 24.10 12.77 1.09
CA GLU A 226 25.17 11.86 1.43
C GLU A 226 24.57 10.56 2.00
N ARG A 227 25.16 9.42 1.65
CA ARG A 227 24.70 8.08 2.08
C ARG A 227 23.22 7.80 1.76
N ASN A 228 22.78 8.24 0.57
CA ASN A 228 21.40 8.11 0.11
C ASN A 228 20.37 8.74 1.08
N ALA A 229 20.71 9.89 1.66
CA ALA A 229 19.85 10.56 2.63
C ALA A 229 18.52 10.98 2.03
N LEU A 230 18.47 11.35 0.74
CA LEU A 230 17.24 11.69 0.06
C LEU A 230 16.30 10.48 -0.03
N GLU A 231 16.79 9.35 -0.54
CA GLU A 231 15.98 8.12 -0.67
C GLU A 231 15.45 7.65 0.68
N ARG A 232 16.34 7.63 1.68
CA ARG A 232 15.96 7.29 3.05
C ARG A 232 14.90 8.24 3.60
N ALA A 233 15.02 9.56 3.39
CA ALA A 233 14.02 10.53 3.81
C ALA A 233 12.68 10.31 3.08
N MET A 234 12.72 10.03 1.77
CA MET A 234 11.51 9.72 1.00
C MET A 234 10.79 8.48 1.53
N LEU A 235 11.52 7.45 1.96
CA LEU A 235 10.96 6.24 2.60
C LEU A 235 10.45 6.52 4.01
N HIS A 236 11.23 7.19 4.86
CA HIS A 236 10.84 7.50 6.24
C HIS A 236 9.59 8.38 6.34
N PHE A 237 9.38 9.24 5.35
CA PHE A 237 8.20 10.11 5.26
C PHE A 237 7.17 9.61 4.22
N ALA A 238 7.17 8.30 3.87
CA ALA A 238 6.34 7.75 2.79
C ALA A 238 4.85 8.04 2.94
N HIS A 239 4.34 8.04 4.16
CA HIS A 239 2.92 8.23 4.48
C HIS A 239 2.48 9.70 4.62
N PHE A 240 3.42 10.65 4.45
CA PHE A 240 3.10 12.08 4.42
C PHE A 240 3.03 12.59 2.98
N GLU A 241 2.12 13.55 2.74
CA GLU A 241 2.12 14.32 1.49
C GLU A 241 3.43 15.12 1.42
N LYS A 242 4.21 14.91 0.37
CA LYS A 242 5.54 15.49 0.26
C LYS A 242 5.93 15.84 -1.17
N GLN A 243 6.81 16.81 -1.30
CA GLN A 243 7.39 17.24 -2.56
C GLN A 243 8.89 17.50 -2.36
N ALA A 244 9.73 16.92 -3.20
CA ALA A 244 11.16 17.15 -3.20
C ALA A 244 11.56 17.95 -4.44
N GLU A 245 12.43 18.94 -4.26
CA GLU A 245 12.98 19.78 -5.32
C GLU A 245 14.51 19.86 -5.16
N ARG A 246 15.24 19.77 -6.26
CA ARG A 246 16.69 19.95 -6.25
C ARG A 246 17.01 21.44 -6.22
N THR A 247 17.94 21.84 -5.36
CA THR A 247 18.44 23.21 -5.27
C THR A 247 19.65 23.42 -6.19
N ASP A 248 19.97 24.66 -6.52
CA ASP A 248 21.09 25.00 -7.44
C ASP A 248 22.45 24.54 -6.90
N ASP A 249 22.59 24.41 -5.58
CA ASP A 249 23.82 23.95 -4.91
C ASP A 249 23.91 22.41 -4.80
N GLY A 250 23.02 21.69 -5.48
CA GLY A 250 23.03 20.22 -5.54
C GLY A 250 22.41 19.50 -4.34
N ARG A 251 21.88 20.25 -3.38
CA ARG A 251 21.07 19.70 -2.27
C ARG A 251 19.62 19.54 -2.67
N TYR A 252 18.78 19.06 -1.74
CA TYR A 252 17.35 18.90 -1.98
C TYR A 252 16.54 19.57 -0.89
N THR A 253 15.47 20.26 -1.32
CA THR A 253 14.46 20.76 -0.41
C THR A 253 13.28 19.80 -0.39
N LEU A 254 12.91 19.28 0.77
CA LEU A 254 11.76 18.42 0.98
C LEU A 254 10.68 19.17 1.75
N ARG A 255 9.54 19.40 1.12
CA ARG A 255 8.34 19.99 1.77
C ARG A 255 7.39 18.89 2.17
N LEU A 256 7.03 18.84 3.46
CA LEU A 256 6.11 17.87 4.03
C LEU A 256 4.84 18.57 4.52
N LYS A 257 3.68 17.91 4.33
CA LYS A 257 2.44 18.29 4.99
C LYS A 257 2.07 17.20 5.99
N TYR A 258 1.81 17.60 7.23
CA TYR A 258 1.52 16.69 8.32
C TYR A 258 0.46 17.24 9.26
N TYR A 259 -0.08 16.40 10.13
CA TYR A 259 -1.02 16.81 11.15
C TYR A 259 -0.30 17.05 12.48
N GLU A 260 -0.78 18.01 13.26
CA GLU A 260 -0.17 18.42 14.53
C GLU A 260 0.12 17.24 15.49
N ASN A 261 -0.70 16.19 15.45
CA ASN A 261 -0.51 14.99 16.27
C ASN A 261 0.71 14.16 15.87
N ASP A 262 1.19 14.30 14.63
CA ASP A 262 2.34 13.57 14.09
C ASP A 262 3.66 14.29 14.37
N GLU A 263 3.61 15.50 14.94
CA GLU A 263 4.78 16.36 15.14
C GLU A 263 5.90 15.70 15.93
N THR A 264 5.56 14.99 17.01
CA THR A 264 6.55 14.28 17.83
C THR A 264 7.26 13.18 17.05
N GLU A 265 6.53 12.44 16.21
CA GLU A 265 7.08 11.39 15.36
C GLU A 265 8.02 11.97 14.31
N ILE A 266 7.62 13.07 13.69
CA ILE A 266 8.44 13.75 12.69
C ILE A 266 9.74 14.28 13.31
N VAL A 267 9.67 14.85 14.52
CA VAL A 267 10.87 15.29 15.28
C VAL A 267 11.86 14.14 15.43
N ILE A 268 11.40 12.97 15.89
CA ILE A 268 12.25 11.80 16.08
C ILE A 268 12.87 11.37 14.77
N ARG A 269 12.09 11.32 13.69
CA ARG A 269 12.56 10.94 12.35
C ARG A 269 13.59 11.93 11.82
N VAL A 270 13.35 13.23 11.94
CA VAL A 270 14.30 14.27 11.50
C VAL A 270 15.60 14.13 12.25
N LEU A 271 15.56 13.96 13.57
CA LEU A 271 16.78 13.80 14.40
C LEU A 271 17.58 12.54 14.03
N SER A 272 16.92 11.47 13.58
CA SER A 272 17.59 10.22 13.19
C SER A 272 18.50 10.36 11.95
N PHE A 273 18.32 11.40 11.15
CA PHE A 273 19.18 11.68 9.99
C PHE A 273 20.47 12.42 10.36
N GLY A 274 20.58 12.91 11.59
CA GLY A 274 21.75 13.68 12.01
C GLY A 274 22.00 14.91 11.15
N PRO A 275 23.26 15.16 10.71
CA PRO A 275 23.61 16.37 9.97
C PRO A 275 23.09 16.43 8.53
N TYR A 276 22.60 15.31 7.99
CA TYR A 276 22.18 15.23 6.59
C TYR A 276 20.82 15.88 6.33
N VAL A 277 20.01 16.10 7.38
CA VAL A 277 18.70 16.74 7.28
C VAL A 277 18.64 17.95 8.22
N LYS A 278 18.40 19.12 7.66
CA LYS A 278 18.25 20.38 8.39
C LYS A 278 16.83 20.90 8.22
N VAL A 279 16.20 21.31 9.32
CA VAL A 279 14.91 21.99 9.28
C VAL A 279 15.12 23.44 8.87
N LEU A 280 14.39 23.91 7.85
CA LEU A 280 14.40 25.31 7.41
C LEU A 280 13.19 26.05 7.99
N GLU A 281 12.00 25.48 7.90
CA GLU A 281 10.72 26.08 8.28
C GLU A 281 9.75 25.02 8.85
N PRO A 282 8.84 25.40 9.73
CA PRO A 282 8.66 26.71 10.36
C PRO A 282 9.63 26.92 11.54
N GLU A 283 9.82 28.16 11.95
CA GLU A 283 10.70 28.52 13.08
C GLU A 283 10.30 27.81 14.38
N SER A 284 9.00 27.62 14.61
CA SER A 284 8.49 26.85 15.75
C SER A 284 9.04 25.42 15.79
N PHE A 285 9.15 24.77 14.64
CA PHE A 285 9.70 23.41 14.54
C PHE A 285 11.22 23.41 14.70
N VAL A 286 11.91 24.42 14.17
CA VAL A 286 13.36 24.61 14.37
C VAL A 286 13.66 24.73 15.88
N ASN A 287 12.87 25.52 16.60
CA ASN A 287 13.03 25.69 18.05
C ASN A 287 12.75 24.38 18.80
N LEU A 288 11.72 23.62 18.39
CA LEU A 288 11.43 22.30 18.96
C LEU A 288 12.60 21.31 18.78
N ILE A 289 13.25 21.29 17.61
CA ILE A 289 14.47 20.48 17.38
C ILE A 289 15.60 20.93 18.31
N LYS A 290 15.84 22.24 18.43
CA LYS A 290 16.87 22.79 19.31
C LYS A 290 16.63 22.40 20.78
N GLU A 291 15.41 22.52 21.26
CA GLU A 291 15.03 22.11 22.62
C GLU A 291 15.28 20.61 22.87
N ARG A 292 14.97 19.78 21.91
CA ARG A 292 15.24 18.33 22.00
C ARG A 292 16.73 18.03 22.06
N LEU A 293 17.53 18.66 21.22
CA LEU A 293 18.99 18.52 21.23
C LEU A 293 19.59 19.01 22.55
N ILE A 294 19.13 20.13 23.07
CA ILE A 294 19.58 20.67 24.37
C ILE A 294 19.20 19.73 25.52
N SER A 295 18.00 19.12 25.48
CA SER A 295 17.58 18.18 26.52
C SER A 295 18.30 16.84 26.47
N GLN A 296 18.94 16.49 25.36
CA GLN A 296 19.82 15.33 25.23
C GLN A 296 21.21 15.51 25.85
N LYS A 297 21.37 16.37 26.84
CA LYS A 297 22.62 16.66 27.53
C LYS A 297 23.32 15.49 28.24
N SER A 298 22.83 14.26 28.10
CA SER A 298 23.50 13.07 28.63
C SER A 298 24.84 12.75 27.94
N CYS A 299 25.12 13.37 26.77
CA CYS A 299 26.45 13.39 26.19
C CYS A 299 27.15 14.70 26.60
N GLU A 300 27.70 14.76 27.80
CA GLU A 300 28.68 15.77 28.14
C GLU A 300 29.91 15.55 27.23
N LEU A 301 29.89 16.21 26.08
CA LEU A 301 31.11 16.43 25.30
C LEU A 301 32.01 17.33 26.17
N LYS A 302 33.00 16.72 26.82
CA LYS A 302 34.09 17.42 27.44
C LYS A 302 34.95 18.10 26.39
#